data_7b2abf7ec0d0d5b04dcf7bbf803d10c3
#
_entry.id   7b2abf7ec0d0d5b04dcf7bbf803d10c3
#
_cell.length_a   1.000
_cell.length_b   1.000
_cell.length_c   1.000
_cell.angle_alpha   90.00
_cell.angle_beta   90.00
_cell.angle_gamma   90.00
#
_symmetry.space_group_name_H-M   'P 1'
#
loop_
_entity.id
_entity.type
_entity.pdbx_description
1 polymer ?
#
loop_
_entity_poly.entity_id
_entity_poly.type
_entity_poly.pdbx_seq_one_letter_code
_entity_poly.pdbx_strand_id
1 'polypeptide(L)'
;MSAAFVDADTARVKANAVKFIQLLDSIHMDELKKDTANIYAVAMGTFESIKSNAQSILTMTDIQEMRKDFSMVSENLYPFFKIINYEGEKMYWQNCPMAFGDEKEANWVSKTKEVMNPYLGKNHPEHKATMLHCGTVKDTIKAQ
;
A
#
# COMPACT_ATOMS: atom_id res chain seq x y z
N MET A 1 -1.12 7.20 -3.72
CA MET A 1 -0.07 6.41 -4.41
C MET A 1 -0.66 5.42 -5.43
N SER A 2 -1.63 4.58 -5.09
CA SER A 2 -2.24 3.57 -6.00
C SER A 2 -2.68 4.12 -7.36
N ALA A 3 -3.35 5.29 -7.43
CA ALA A 3 -3.76 5.89 -8.70
C ALA A 3 -2.59 6.18 -9.66
N ALA A 4 -1.41 6.55 -9.15
CA ALA A 4 -0.23 6.76 -9.99
C ALA A 4 0.31 5.44 -10.58
N PHE A 5 0.20 4.35 -9.84
CA PHE A 5 0.50 3.00 -10.34
C PHE A 5 -0.50 2.52 -11.40
N VAL A 6 -1.78 2.85 -11.23
CA VAL A 6 -2.82 2.57 -12.24
C VAL A 6 -2.47 3.22 -13.57
N ASP A 7 -1.98 4.46 -13.55
CA ASP A 7 -1.59 5.21 -14.74
C ASP A 7 -0.16 4.87 -15.24
N ALA A 8 0.60 4.04 -14.51
CA ALA A 8 2.01 3.72 -14.74
C ALA A 8 2.92 4.96 -14.82
N ASP A 9 2.58 6.01 -14.09
CA ASP A 9 3.30 7.28 -14.03
C ASP A 9 4.37 7.24 -12.93
N THR A 10 5.59 6.85 -13.30
CA THR A 10 6.71 6.68 -12.35
C THR A 10 7.10 7.98 -11.64
N ALA A 11 7.01 9.14 -12.32
CA ALA A 11 7.30 10.42 -11.71
C ALA A 11 6.27 10.76 -10.61
N ARG A 12 4.99 10.54 -10.89
CA ARG A 12 3.90 10.73 -9.92
C ARG A 12 3.94 9.69 -8.80
N VAL A 13 4.37 8.47 -9.07
CA VAL A 13 4.62 7.44 -8.04
C VAL A 13 5.67 7.95 -7.06
N LYS A 14 6.83 8.41 -7.54
CA LYS A 14 7.91 8.94 -6.70
C LYS A 14 7.47 10.16 -5.90
N ALA A 15 6.80 11.12 -6.53
CA ALA A 15 6.29 12.31 -5.84
C ALA A 15 5.32 11.93 -4.69
N ASN A 16 4.45 10.94 -4.92
CA ASN A 16 3.55 10.45 -3.89
C ASN A 16 4.27 9.63 -2.81
N ALA A 17 5.34 8.89 -3.15
CA ALA A 17 6.16 8.18 -2.17
C ALA A 17 6.87 9.15 -1.23
N VAL A 18 7.42 10.26 -1.75
CA VAL A 18 8.01 11.33 -0.92
C VAL A 18 6.99 11.88 0.07
N LYS A 19 5.78 12.24 -0.40
CA LYS A 19 4.72 12.76 0.48
C LYS A 19 4.30 11.72 1.53
N PHE A 20 4.23 10.45 1.15
CA PHE A 20 3.87 9.36 2.05
C PHE A 20 4.94 9.19 3.15
N ILE A 21 6.23 9.23 2.80
CA ILE A 21 7.33 9.16 3.77
C ILE A 21 7.28 10.34 4.73
N GLN A 22 7.04 11.57 4.22
CA GLN A 22 6.89 12.77 5.06
C GLN A 22 5.72 12.62 6.05
N LEU A 23 4.60 12.04 5.62
CA LEU A 23 3.46 11.75 6.51
C LEU A 23 3.84 10.71 7.56
N LEU A 24 4.56 9.64 7.18
CA LEU A 24 5.07 8.66 8.14
C LEU A 24 5.99 9.34 9.17
N ASP A 25 6.90 10.21 8.75
CA ASP A 25 7.82 10.93 9.64
C ASP A 25 7.10 11.87 10.63
N SER A 26 5.87 12.27 10.33
CA SER A 26 5.05 13.08 11.22
C SER A 26 4.26 12.27 12.27
N ILE A 27 4.27 10.93 12.18
CA ILE A 27 3.55 10.08 13.12
C ILE A 27 4.36 9.93 14.42
N HIS A 28 3.75 10.34 15.53
CA HIS A 28 4.33 10.18 16.86
C HIS A 28 3.81 8.91 17.53
N MET A 29 4.66 7.90 17.63
CA MET A 29 4.31 6.59 18.19
C MET A 29 4.55 6.49 19.71
N ASP A 30 4.91 7.59 20.36
CA ASP A 30 5.25 7.61 21.79
C ASP A 30 4.08 7.22 22.69
N GLU A 31 2.86 7.43 22.27
CA GLU A 31 1.67 7.02 23.01
C GLU A 31 1.57 5.50 23.15
N LEU A 32 2.02 4.75 22.13
CA LEU A 32 2.04 3.29 22.16
C LEU A 32 3.07 2.73 23.15
N LYS A 33 4.06 3.52 23.60
CA LYS A 33 5.02 3.12 24.64
C LYS A 33 4.36 2.91 25.98
N LYS A 34 3.18 3.51 26.21
CA LYS A 34 2.43 3.37 27.45
C LYS A 34 1.64 2.06 27.52
N ASP A 35 1.56 1.34 26.40
CA ASP A 35 0.84 0.07 26.33
C ASP A 35 1.70 -1.06 26.89
N THR A 36 1.12 -1.82 27.84
CA THR A 36 1.78 -2.94 28.51
C THR A 36 1.84 -4.21 27.67
N ALA A 37 1.13 -4.28 26.53
CA ALA A 37 0.98 -5.46 25.69
C ALA A 37 2.07 -5.64 24.62
N ASN A 38 3.20 -4.95 24.74
CA ASN A 38 4.31 -5.02 23.78
C ASN A 38 3.96 -4.59 22.33
N ILE A 39 2.84 -3.88 22.17
CA ILE A 39 2.32 -3.41 20.87
C ILE A 39 3.31 -2.46 20.22
N TYR A 40 4.01 -1.64 21.00
CA TYR A 40 4.98 -0.67 20.50
C TYR A 40 6.07 -1.31 19.63
N ALA A 41 6.66 -2.41 20.08
CA ALA A 41 7.76 -3.07 19.35
C ALA A 41 7.26 -3.62 17.99
N VAL A 42 6.07 -4.23 17.99
CA VAL A 42 5.44 -4.75 16.75
C VAL A 42 5.07 -3.62 15.81
N ALA A 43 4.45 -2.56 16.34
CA ALA A 43 4.08 -1.37 15.56
C ALA A 43 5.31 -0.71 14.93
N MET A 44 6.40 -0.54 15.68
CA MET A 44 7.64 0.04 15.17
C MET A 44 8.28 -0.82 14.09
N GLY A 45 8.36 -2.15 14.26
CA GLY A 45 8.90 -3.04 13.23
C GLY A 45 8.11 -2.97 11.92
N THR A 46 6.78 -2.93 12.02
CA THR A 46 5.89 -2.79 10.85
C THR A 46 6.06 -1.40 10.20
N PHE A 47 6.13 -0.35 11.01
CA PHE A 47 6.33 1.02 10.56
C PHE A 47 7.64 1.20 9.79
N GLU A 48 8.76 0.69 10.31
CA GLU A 48 10.06 0.72 9.65
C GLU A 48 10.05 -0.06 8.34
N SER A 49 9.35 -1.18 8.28
CA SER A 49 9.17 -1.96 7.05
C SER A 49 8.40 -1.16 5.99
N ILE A 50 7.31 -0.49 6.37
CA ILE A 50 6.54 0.40 5.47
C ILE A 50 7.44 1.50 4.93
N LYS A 51 8.20 2.18 5.81
CA LYS A 51 9.06 3.29 5.44
C LYS A 51 10.20 2.85 4.53
N SER A 52 10.87 1.75 4.84
CA SER A 52 11.96 1.20 4.04
C SER A 52 11.51 0.84 2.62
N ASN A 53 10.38 0.14 2.47
CA ASN A 53 9.85 -0.20 1.15
C ASN A 53 9.39 1.06 0.37
N ALA A 54 8.81 2.05 1.05
CA ALA A 54 8.46 3.32 0.42
C ALA A 54 9.69 4.10 -0.07
N GLN A 55 10.79 4.08 0.69
CA GLN A 55 12.07 4.68 0.29
C GLN A 55 12.72 3.94 -0.89
N SER A 56 12.63 2.61 -0.92
CA SER A 56 13.12 1.80 -2.02
C SER A 56 12.48 2.19 -3.36
N ILE A 57 11.19 2.50 -3.39
CA ILE A 57 10.47 2.99 -4.60
C ILE A 57 11.19 4.20 -5.22
N LEU A 58 11.79 5.09 -4.41
CA LEU A 58 12.45 6.30 -4.91
C LEU A 58 13.71 6.00 -5.73
N THR A 59 14.37 4.90 -5.46
CA THR A 59 15.63 4.49 -6.13
C THR A 59 15.38 3.77 -7.45
N MET A 60 14.17 3.27 -7.67
CA MET A 60 13.82 2.47 -8.84
C MET A 60 13.45 3.34 -10.05
N THR A 61 13.60 2.78 -11.24
CA THR A 61 13.20 3.39 -12.52
C THR A 61 12.12 2.56 -13.23
N ASP A 62 12.09 1.27 -12.99
CA ASP A 62 11.13 0.34 -13.59
C ASP A 62 9.84 0.28 -12.78
N ILE A 63 8.70 0.43 -13.46
CA ILE A 63 7.38 0.45 -12.82
C ILE A 63 7.01 -0.91 -12.19
N GLN A 64 7.50 -2.03 -12.74
CA GLN A 64 7.20 -3.35 -12.21
C GLN A 64 7.94 -3.59 -10.89
N GLU A 65 9.20 -3.14 -10.80
CA GLU A 65 9.96 -3.19 -9.54
C GLU A 65 9.32 -2.28 -8.47
N MET A 66 8.91 -1.06 -8.85
CA MET A 66 8.16 -0.17 -7.94
C MET A 66 6.87 -0.81 -7.43
N ARG A 67 6.16 -1.58 -8.26
CA ARG A 67 4.93 -2.31 -7.89
C ARG A 67 5.20 -3.40 -6.87
N LYS A 68 6.34 -4.09 -6.92
CA LYS A 68 6.73 -5.08 -5.91
C LYS A 68 6.91 -4.42 -4.54
N ASP A 69 7.63 -3.30 -4.48
CA ASP A 69 7.79 -2.57 -3.22
C ASP A 69 6.47 -1.96 -2.72
N PHE A 70 5.64 -1.46 -3.63
CA PHE A 70 4.29 -1.01 -3.28
C PHE A 70 3.42 -2.13 -2.69
N SER A 71 3.57 -3.35 -3.17
CA SER A 71 2.93 -4.54 -2.58
C SER A 71 3.40 -4.74 -1.14
N MET A 72 4.71 -4.66 -0.89
CA MET A 72 5.27 -4.79 0.46
C MET A 72 4.82 -3.66 1.40
N VAL A 73 4.74 -2.42 0.90
CA VAL A 73 4.14 -1.30 1.64
C VAL A 73 2.70 -1.63 2.04
N SER A 74 1.90 -2.13 1.10
CA SER A 74 0.48 -2.44 1.33
C SER A 74 0.29 -3.56 2.34
N GLU A 75 1.06 -4.66 2.22
CA GLU A 75 1.02 -5.80 3.13
C GLU A 75 1.37 -5.44 4.58
N ASN A 76 2.25 -4.46 4.77
CA ASN A 76 2.59 -3.98 6.10
C ASN A 76 1.60 -2.90 6.59
N LEU A 77 1.05 -2.08 5.70
CA LEU A 77 0.15 -0.99 6.05
C LEU A 77 -1.20 -1.50 6.62
N TYR A 78 -1.72 -2.59 6.08
CA TYR A 78 -2.99 -3.15 6.53
C TYR A 78 -2.95 -3.64 7.99
N PRO A 79 -2.02 -4.51 8.41
CA PRO A 79 -1.90 -4.89 9.83
C PRO A 79 -1.50 -3.69 10.71
N PHE A 80 -0.71 -2.75 10.20
CA PHE A 80 -0.35 -1.55 10.94
C PHE A 80 -1.60 -0.74 11.35
N PHE A 81 -2.54 -0.53 10.44
CA PHE A 81 -3.79 0.15 10.77
C PHE A 81 -4.61 -0.56 11.87
N LYS A 82 -4.55 -1.89 11.91
CA LYS A 82 -5.21 -2.68 12.97
C LYS A 82 -4.48 -2.55 14.30
N ILE A 83 -3.15 -2.55 14.28
CA ILE A 83 -2.32 -2.43 15.49
C ILE A 83 -2.54 -1.07 16.18
N ILE A 84 -2.59 0.01 15.38
CA ILE A 84 -2.74 1.38 15.92
C ILE A 84 -4.21 1.79 16.15
N ASN A 85 -5.17 0.90 15.93
CA ASN A 85 -6.60 1.22 15.99
C ASN A 85 -6.94 2.46 15.15
N TYR A 86 -6.64 2.40 13.85
CA TYR A 86 -6.80 3.53 12.95
C TYR A 86 -8.20 4.14 12.98
N GLU A 87 -8.29 5.43 13.30
CA GLU A 87 -9.54 6.19 13.46
C GLU A 87 -9.83 7.14 12.30
N GLY A 88 -9.11 7.03 11.20
CA GLY A 88 -9.27 7.91 10.03
C GLY A 88 -10.40 7.51 9.09
N GLU A 89 -10.30 7.96 7.84
CA GLU A 89 -11.30 7.67 6.81
C GLU A 89 -11.45 6.16 6.56
N LYS A 90 -12.67 5.75 6.21
CA LYS A 90 -12.95 4.37 5.78
C LYS A 90 -12.10 4.01 4.57
N MET A 91 -11.39 2.88 4.64
CA MET A 91 -10.58 2.35 3.55
C MET A 91 -10.94 0.89 3.27
N TYR A 92 -10.56 0.42 2.10
CA TYR A 92 -10.86 -0.91 1.61
C TYR A 92 -9.55 -1.67 1.36
N TRP A 93 -9.46 -2.88 1.89
CA TRP A 93 -8.42 -3.84 1.59
C TRP A 93 -8.83 -4.64 0.37
N GLN A 94 -8.11 -4.44 -0.74
CA GLN A 94 -8.41 -5.04 -2.04
C GLN A 94 -7.31 -6.02 -2.44
N ASN A 95 -7.66 -7.03 -3.22
CA ASN A 95 -6.78 -8.10 -3.66
C ASN A 95 -6.95 -8.39 -5.14
N CYS A 96 -5.87 -8.62 -5.85
CA CYS A 96 -5.86 -9.23 -7.18
C CYS A 96 -5.11 -10.56 -7.13
N PRO A 97 -5.73 -11.68 -7.54
CA PRO A 97 -5.12 -13.01 -7.44
C PRO A 97 -4.00 -13.24 -8.45
N MET A 98 -3.84 -12.37 -9.44
CA MET A 98 -2.86 -12.48 -10.52
C MET A 98 -2.06 -11.18 -10.75
N ALA A 99 -1.81 -10.44 -9.69
CA ALA A 99 -1.17 -9.13 -9.74
C ALA A 99 0.23 -9.14 -10.39
N PHE A 100 0.96 -10.23 -10.23
CA PHE A 100 2.32 -10.46 -10.76
C PHE A 100 2.42 -11.70 -11.63
N GLY A 101 1.33 -12.08 -12.29
CA GLY A 101 1.21 -13.29 -13.10
C GLY A 101 0.41 -14.37 -12.40
N ASP A 102 0.37 -15.55 -12.99
CA ASP A 102 -0.44 -16.66 -12.52
C ASP A 102 -0.11 -17.02 -11.06
N GLU A 103 -1.14 -17.09 -10.24
CA GLU A 103 -1.08 -17.46 -8.81
C GLU A 103 -0.22 -16.53 -7.92
N LYS A 104 0.21 -15.38 -8.43
CA LYS A 104 0.95 -14.38 -7.65
C LYS A 104 0.04 -13.20 -7.31
N GLU A 105 -0.68 -13.36 -6.21
CA GLU A 105 -1.57 -12.32 -5.71
C GLU A 105 -0.83 -11.14 -5.10
N ALA A 106 -1.51 -10.00 -5.05
CA ALA A 106 -1.10 -8.87 -4.25
C ALA A 106 -2.31 -8.07 -3.76
N ASN A 107 -2.09 -7.37 -2.66
CA ASN A 107 -3.10 -6.58 -2.00
C ASN A 107 -2.77 -5.08 -2.02
N TRP A 108 -3.77 -4.24 -1.84
CA TRP A 108 -3.58 -2.80 -1.64
C TRP A 108 -4.70 -2.17 -0.82
N VAL A 109 -4.39 -1.03 -0.23
CA VAL A 109 -5.36 -0.19 0.46
C VAL A 109 -5.91 0.86 -0.51
N SER A 110 -7.24 0.98 -0.58
CA SER A 110 -7.95 1.93 -1.42
C SER A 110 -8.91 2.80 -0.60
N LYS A 111 -9.08 4.06 -0.99
CA LYS A 111 -10.12 4.94 -0.44
C LYS A 111 -11.51 4.67 -1.05
N THR A 112 -11.58 3.97 -2.16
CA THR A 112 -12.83 3.65 -2.87
C THR A 112 -13.09 2.16 -2.86
N LYS A 113 -14.38 1.78 -2.84
CA LYS A 113 -14.80 0.40 -2.99
C LYS A 113 -14.57 -0.12 -4.40
N GLU A 114 -14.59 0.78 -5.38
CA GLU A 114 -14.29 0.45 -6.77
C GLU A 114 -12.86 -0.09 -6.88
N VAL A 115 -12.72 -1.23 -7.55
CA VAL A 115 -11.44 -1.87 -7.79
C VAL A 115 -10.75 -1.18 -8.97
N MET A 116 -9.64 -0.51 -8.67
CA MET A 116 -8.73 0.08 -9.65
C MET A 116 -7.34 -0.51 -9.39
N ASN A 117 -6.99 -1.54 -10.15
CA ASN A 117 -5.83 -2.37 -9.90
C ASN A 117 -4.51 -1.63 -10.15
N PRO A 118 -3.68 -1.38 -9.13
CA PRO A 118 -2.41 -0.66 -9.29
C PRO A 118 -1.30 -1.51 -9.90
N TYR A 119 -1.43 -2.82 -9.86
CA TYR A 119 -0.42 -3.76 -10.36
C TYR A 119 -0.55 -4.02 -11.86
N LEU A 120 -1.77 -4.17 -12.35
CA LEU A 120 -2.06 -4.34 -13.77
C LEU A 120 -2.28 -2.99 -14.47
N GLY A 121 -3.05 -2.09 -13.85
CA GLY A 121 -3.22 -0.73 -14.33
C GLY A 121 -3.86 -0.62 -15.71
N LYS A 122 -3.70 0.55 -16.33
CA LYS A 122 -4.23 0.87 -17.69
C LYS A 122 -3.28 0.49 -18.82
N ASN A 123 -1.98 0.43 -18.52
CA ASN A 123 -0.90 0.32 -19.50
C ASN A 123 -0.10 -0.97 -19.34
N HIS A 124 -0.76 -2.08 -18.96
CA HIS A 124 -0.06 -3.37 -18.83
C HIS A 124 0.44 -3.83 -20.21
N PRO A 125 1.68 -4.37 -20.35
CA PRO A 125 2.23 -4.78 -21.64
C PRO A 125 1.33 -5.77 -22.40
N GLU A 126 0.79 -6.76 -21.71
CA GLU A 126 -0.04 -7.83 -22.30
C GLU A 126 -1.54 -7.48 -22.25
N HIS A 127 -2.03 -7.08 -21.07
CA HIS A 127 -3.47 -6.94 -20.80
C HIS A 127 -4.02 -5.55 -21.14
N LYS A 128 -3.13 -4.56 -21.38
CA LYS A 128 -3.55 -3.15 -21.55
C LYS A 128 -4.45 -2.74 -20.37
N ALA A 129 -5.65 -2.19 -20.66
CA ALA A 129 -6.61 -1.79 -19.64
C ALA A 129 -7.66 -2.88 -19.32
N THR A 130 -7.61 -4.06 -19.95
CA THR A 130 -8.67 -5.09 -19.80
C THR A 130 -8.75 -5.66 -18.39
N MET A 131 -7.63 -5.63 -17.64
CA MET A 131 -7.54 -6.14 -16.26
C MET A 131 -7.54 -5.03 -15.21
N LEU A 132 -7.91 -3.80 -15.58
CA LEU A 132 -7.94 -2.65 -14.68
C LEU A 132 -8.81 -2.89 -13.43
N HIS A 133 -9.90 -3.62 -13.59
CA HIS A 133 -10.83 -3.95 -12.50
C HIS A 133 -10.64 -5.37 -11.95
N CYS A 134 -9.50 -6.03 -12.27
CA CYS A 134 -9.17 -7.32 -11.71
C CYS A 134 -8.93 -7.21 -10.21
N GLY A 135 -9.77 -7.90 -9.45
CA GLY A 135 -9.65 -7.96 -8.00
C GLY A 135 -10.98 -7.91 -7.26
N THR A 136 -10.89 -8.02 -5.95
CA THR A 136 -12.05 -7.99 -5.04
C THR A 136 -11.72 -7.22 -3.76
N VAL A 137 -12.75 -6.73 -3.09
CA VAL A 137 -12.63 -6.20 -1.72
C VAL A 137 -12.61 -7.37 -0.75
N LYS A 138 -11.55 -7.52 0.02
CA LYS A 138 -11.38 -8.57 1.04
C LYS A 138 -11.82 -8.13 2.43
N ASP A 139 -11.57 -6.86 2.78
CA ASP A 139 -11.93 -6.31 4.09
C ASP A 139 -12.16 -4.80 3.99
N THR A 140 -12.71 -4.25 5.05
CA THR A 140 -12.93 -2.81 5.21
C THR A 140 -12.25 -2.35 6.49
N ILE A 141 -11.32 -1.40 6.35
CA ILE A 141 -10.70 -0.70 7.47
C ILE A 141 -11.66 0.45 7.83
N LYS A 142 -12.23 0.40 9.02
CA LYS A 142 -13.16 1.42 9.52
C LYS A 142 -12.50 2.17 10.66
N ALA A 143 -12.85 3.44 10.81
CA ALA A 143 -12.80 4.09 12.11
C ALA A 143 -13.68 3.31 13.10
N GLN A 144 -13.17 3.01 14.27
CA GLN A 144 -13.95 2.44 15.37
C GLN A 144 -14.81 3.51 16.00
#